data_744c3de1cdb60a68c8b4871e1d0be993
#
_entry.id   744c3de1cdb60a68c8b4871e1d0be993
#
_cell.length_a   1.000
_cell.length_b   1.000
_cell.length_c   1.000
_cell.angle_alpha   90.00
_cell.angle_beta   90.00
_cell.angle_gamma   90.00
#
_symmetry.space_group_name_H-M   'P 1'
#
loop_
_entity.id
_entity.type
_entity.pdbx_description
1 polymer ?
#
loop_
_entity_poly.entity_id
_entity_poly.type
_entity_poly.pdbx_seq_one_letter_code
_entity_poly.pdbx_strand_id
1 'polypeptide(L)'
;MGKFSVSLKNAAAEIFVRAEARGAFRKLPAFEPDFLGEYPALAILQENFQAVQEECLALLGRRGDIPNISALSSQTSSGIHAIAWKTFMFKSGKFIDENCALAPRTAELLRKIPGVYTAFFSILEPRQHITPHWGYWKGFVRYHLGVVIPGNNADKQCWIRINTEAQDRARRDQIEQGKKYYWKDGVAVLFDDTFLHEAANESDDVRAVLFLDVARKMPWHLSLMNRFFLWLAHMDESVKRIRINAKVADTEVVGELE
;
A
#
# COMPACT_ATOMS: atom_id res chain seq x y z
N MET A 1 -12.92 -7.83 18.58
CA MET A 1 -11.69 -8.67 18.55
C MET A 1 -11.23 -8.91 19.98
N GLY A 2 -11.11 -10.17 20.43
CA GLY A 2 -10.69 -10.48 21.79
C GLY A 2 -9.20 -10.16 22.00
N LYS A 3 -8.81 -9.81 23.25
CA LYS A 3 -7.42 -9.53 23.66
C LYS A 3 -6.43 -10.62 23.22
N PHE A 4 -6.85 -11.85 23.10
CA PHE A 4 -6.05 -12.99 22.65
C PHE A 4 -5.62 -12.88 21.17
N SER A 5 -6.49 -12.39 20.29
CA SER A 5 -6.18 -12.18 18.86
C SER A 5 -5.14 -11.08 18.64
N VAL A 6 -5.17 -10.00 19.41
CA VAL A 6 -4.17 -8.90 19.33
C VAL A 6 -2.80 -9.38 19.82
N SER A 7 -2.76 -10.13 20.93
CA SER A 7 -1.53 -10.69 21.50
C SER A 7 -0.86 -11.66 20.52
N LEU A 8 -1.62 -12.51 19.85
CA LEU A 8 -1.09 -13.45 18.86
C LEU A 8 -0.51 -12.73 17.62
N LYS A 9 -1.20 -11.70 17.13
CA LYS A 9 -0.72 -10.88 16.01
C LYS A 9 0.60 -10.16 16.34
N ASN A 10 0.70 -9.60 17.54
CA ASN A 10 1.93 -8.94 18.00
C ASN A 10 3.09 -9.94 18.17
N ALA A 11 2.83 -11.10 18.76
CA ALA A 11 3.83 -12.15 18.90
C ALA A 11 4.33 -12.64 17.52
N ALA A 12 3.41 -12.83 16.57
CA ALA A 12 3.76 -13.22 15.21
C ALA A 12 4.61 -12.15 14.49
N ALA A 13 4.26 -10.86 14.61
CA ALA A 13 5.05 -9.77 14.04
C ALA A 13 6.47 -9.74 14.64
N GLU A 14 6.60 -9.95 15.95
CA GLU A 14 7.88 -9.94 16.65
C GLU A 14 8.82 -11.07 16.18
N ILE A 15 8.29 -12.22 15.74
CA ILE A 15 9.11 -13.32 15.19
C ILE A 15 9.88 -12.83 13.96
N PHE A 16 9.24 -12.11 13.04
CA PHE A 16 9.90 -11.60 11.83
C PHE A 16 10.89 -10.48 12.14
N VAL A 17 10.58 -9.61 13.10
CA VAL A 17 11.52 -8.56 13.56
C VAL A 17 12.79 -9.19 14.13
N ARG A 18 12.65 -10.20 14.99
CA ARG A 18 13.81 -10.94 15.56
C ARG A 18 14.56 -11.75 14.51
N ALA A 19 13.86 -12.31 13.52
CA ALA A 19 14.49 -13.06 12.43
C ALA A 19 15.37 -12.14 11.57
N GLU A 20 14.89 -10.94 11.22
CA GLU A 20 15.70 -9.93 10.51
C GLU A 20 16.91 -9.49 11.35
N ALA A 21 16.71 -9.18 12.64
CA ALA A 21 17.78 -8.77 13.55
C ALA A 21 18.88 -9.83 13.70
N ARG A 22 18.54 -11.12 13.51
CA ARG A 22 19.49 -12.24 13.52
C ARG A 22 20.10 -12.55 12.14
N GLY A 23 19.78 -11.74 11.12
CA GLY A 23 20.29 -11.94 9.77
C GLY A 23 19.63 -13.09 8.99
N ALA A 24 18.46 -13.58 9.41
CA ALA A 24 17.76 -14.65 8.69
C ALA A 24 17.27 -14.22 7.30
N PHE A 25 17.05 -12.93 7.10
CA PHE A 25 16.82 -12.29 5.81
C PHE A 25 17.30 -10.83 5.84
N ARG A 26 17.47 -10.25 4.66
CA ARG A 26 18.07 -8.92 4.49
C ARG A 26 17.19 -7.80 5.06
N LYS A 27 17.76 -6.91 5.89
CA LYS A 27 17.18 -5.59 6.21
C LYS A 27 17.24 -4.74 4.95
N LEU A 28 16.11 -4.16 4.55
CA LEU A 28 16.07 -3.27 3.40
C LEU A 28 16.65 -1.90 3.74
N PRO A 29 17.24 -1.20 2.75
CA PRO A 29 17.48 0.24 2.87
C PRO A 29 16.15 1.01 2.95
N ALA A 30 16.22 2.33 3.16
CA ALA A 30 15.01 3.15 3.16
C ALA A 30 14.21 2.99 1.86
N PHE A 31 14.91 2.92 0.73
CA PHE A 31 14.34 2.68 -0.60
C PHE A 31 15.23 1.71 -1.38
N GLU A 32 14.62 0.72 -1.99
CA GLU A 32 15.28 -0.29 -2.81
C GLU A 32 14.89 -0.09 -4.28
N PRO A 33 15.74 0.55 -5.09
CA PRO A 33 15.45 0.76 -6.52
C PRO A 33 15.68 -0.51 -7.35
N ASP A 34 16.63 -1.36 -6.95
CA ASP A 34 17.07 -2.54 -7.71
C ASP A 34 16.32 -3.82 -7.28
N PHE A 35 15.04 -3.67 -6.95
CA PHE A 35 14.21 -4.76 -6.41
C PHE A 35 13.88 -5.86 -7.44
N LEU A 36 14.03 -5.61 -8.73
CA LEU A 36 13.63 -6.58 -9.78
C LEU A 36 14.46 -7.87 -9.75
N GLY A 37 15.68 -7.83 -9.23
CA GLY A 37 16.48 -9.05 -9.00
C GLY A 37 15.81 -10.03 -8.03
N GLU A 38 15.14 -9.51 -7.00
CA GLU A 38 14.41 -10.32 -6.03
C GLU A 38 12.93 -10.51 -6.41
N TYR A 39 12.30 -9.53 -7.06
CA TYR A 39 10.88 -9.49 -7.39
C TYR A 39 10.63 -9.24 -8.88
N PRO A 40 11.12 -10.11 -9.79
CA PRO A 40 11.07 -9.88 -11.24
C PRO A 40 9.66 -9.73 -11.79
N ALA A 41 8.67 -10.37 -11.19
CA ALA A 41 7.27 -10.27 -11.62
C ALA A 41 6.68 -8.85 -11.47
N LEU A 42 7.29 -7.97 -10.68
CA LEU A 42 6.84 -6.58 -10.53
C LEU A 42 7.16 -5.72 -11.77
N ALA A 43 8.10 -6.14 -12.63
CA ALA A 43 8.44 -5.45 -13.88
C ALA A 43 7.21 -5.23 -14.77
N ILE A 44 6.28 -6.19 -14.79
CA ILE A 44 5.07 -6.15 -15.62
C ILE A 44 4.24 -4.88 -15.43
N LEU A 45 4.26 -4.27 -14.23
CA LEU A 45 3.51 -3.04 -13.95
C LEU A 45 4.17 -1.81 -14.59
N GLN A 46 5.51 -1.76 -14.60
CA GLN A 46 6.25 -0.67 -15.24
C GLN A 46 6.23 -0.83 -16.78
N GLU A 47 6.34 -2.05 -17.28
CA GLU A 47 6.25 -2.38 -18.70
C GLU A 47 4.88 -2.04 -19.30
N ASN A 48 3.81 -2.09 -18.49
CA ASN A 48 2.44 -1.78 -18.90
C ASN A 48 1.93 -0.47 -18.25
N PHE A 49 2.83 0.44 -17.93
CA PHE A 49 2.52 1.67 -17.20
C PHE A 49 1.39 2.48 -17.82
N GLN A 50 1.39 2.65 -19.14
CA GLN A 50 0.35 3.43 -19.84
C GLN A 50 -1.07 2.88 -19.57
N ALA A 51 -1.24 1.57 -19.63
CA ALA A 51 -2.54 0.94 -19.35
C ALA A 51 -2.98 1.17 -17.90
N VAL A 52 -2.04 1.08 -16.95
CA VAL A 52 -2.30 1.35 -15.52
C VAL A 52 -2.68 2.82 -15.32
N GLN A 53 -1.97 3.74 -15.97
CA GLN A 53 -2.23 5.18 -15.86
C GLN A 53 -3.58 5.58 -16.47
N GLU A 54 -3.91 5.07 -17.66
CA GLU A 54 -5.19 5.33 -18.32
C GLU A 54 -6.38 4.93 -17.44
N GLU A 55 -6.35 3.72 -16.86
CA GLU A 55 -7.39 3.25 -15.96
C GLU A 55 -7.46 4.06 -14.66
N CYS A 56 -6.30 4.44 -14.11
CA CYS A 56 -6.25 5.31 -12.94
C CYS A 56 -6.86 6.70 -13.23
N LEU A 57 -6.54 7.30 -14.37
CA LEU A 57 -7.10 8.60 -14.79
C LEU A 57 -8.62 8.53 -14.97
N ALA A 58 -9.14 7.46 -15.57
CA ALA A 58 -10.57 7.23 -15.70
C ALA A 58 -11.27 7.17 -14.33
N LEU A 59 -10.66 6.46 -13.36
CA LEU A 59 -11.17 6.39 -11.98
C LEU A 59 -11.08 7.74 -11.25
N LEU A 60 -10.06 8.56 -11.52
CA LEU A 60 -9.94 9.91 -10.94
C LEU A 60 -11.07 10.84 -11.41
N GLY A 61 -11.62 10.62 -12.60
CA GLY A 61 -12.81 11.34 -13.08
C GLY A 61 -14.05 11.14 -12.20
N ARG A 62 -14.14 10.01 -11.51
CA ARG A 62 -15.20 9.65 -10.55
C ARG A 62 -14.69 9.44 -9.12
N ARG A 63 -13.62 10.13 -8.74
CA ARG A 63 -12.99 9.98 -7.42
C ARG A 63 -13.90 10.30 -6.23
N GLY A 64 -15.03 11.00 -6.48
CA GLY A 64 -16.06 11.23 -5.47
C GLY A 64 -16.58 9.92 -4.85
N ASP A 65 -16.72 8.88 -5.67
CA ASP A 65 -17.27 7.57 -5.31
C ASP A 65 -16.25 6.68 -4.60
N ILE A 66 -14.94 7.01 -4.70
CA ILE A 66 -13.88 6.23 -4.09
C ILE A 66 -13.81 6.53 -2.59
N PRO A 67 -13.87 5.51 -1.71
CA PRO A 67 -13.89 5.72 -0.28
C PRO A 67 -12.55 6.23 0.25
N ASN A 68 -12.60 7.05 1.31
CA ASN A 68 -11.42 7.36 2.11
C ASN A 68 -10.93 6.11 2.84
N ILE A 69 -9.63 6.01 3.06
CA ILE A 69 -9.03 4.90 3.80
C ILE A 69 -9.61 4.76 5.21
N SER A 70 -10.00 5.85 5.84
CA SER A 70 -10.64 5.88 7.15
C SER A 70 -12.01 5.18 7.17
N ALA A 71 -12.71 5.14 6.05
CA ALA A 71 -13.99 4.43 5.92
C ALA A 71 -13.81 2.92 5.77
N LEU A 72 -12.62 2.45 5.37
CA LEU A 72 -12.34 1.04 5.16
C LEU A 72 -12.12 0.29 6.48
N SER A 73 -11.50 0.94 7.48
CA SER A 73 -11.16 0.32 8.75
C SER A 73 -11.25 1.33 9.90
N SER A 74 -11.97 0.96 10.97
CA SER A 74 -12.00 1.72 12.22
C SER A 74 -10.68 1.65 13.02
N GLN A 75 -9.72 0.82 12.58
CA GLN A 75 -8.41 0.65 13.23
C GLN A 75 -7.33 1.54 12.62
N THR A 76 -7.67 2.40 11.67
CA THR A 76 -6.74 3.39 11.14
C THR A 76 -6.28 4.32 12.26
N SER A 77 -4.98 4.55 12.37
CA SER A 77 -4.41 5.40 13.43
C SER A 77 -5.08 6.78 13.46
N SER A 78 -5.29 7.34 14.64
CA SER A 78 -6.07 8.56 14.89
C SER A 78 -5.65 9.77 14.05
N GLY A 79 -4.41 9.83 13.52
CA GLY A 79 -3.94 10.91 12.65
C GLY A 79 -4.35 10.81 11.18
N ILE A 80 -4.90 9.66 10.74
CA ILE A 80 -5.25 9.41 9.33
C ILE A 80 -6.72 9.74 9.04
N HIS A 81 -7.58 9.85 10.06
CA HIS A 81 -9.02 10.07 9.87
C HIS A 81 -9.39 11.42 9.23
N ALA A 82 -8.58 12.45 9.41
CA ALA A 82 -8.82 13.79 8.87
C ALA A 82 -8.21 14.01 7.47
N ILE A 83 -7.48 13.02 6.94
CA ILE A 83 -6.75 13.15 5.68
C ILE A 83 -7.65 12.72 4.53
N ALA A 84 -7.71 13.53 3.47
CA ALA A 84 -8.36 13.17 2.22
C ALA A 84 -7.49 12.19 1.41
N TRP A 85 -7.43 10.95 1.90
CA TRP A 85 -6.70 9.83 1.32
C TRP A 85 -7.68 8.78 0.84
N LYS A 86 -7.93 8.76 -0.46
CA LYS A 86 -8.86 7.83 -1.10
C LYS A 86 -8.14 6.55 -1.54
N THR A 87 -8.87 5.44 -1.53
CA THR A 87 -8.30 4.12 -1.77
C THR A 87 -9.21 3.33 -2.71
N PHE A 88 -8.81 3.22 -3.99
CA PHE A 88 -9.47 2.31 -4.92
C PHE A 88 -8.82 0.93 -4.83
N MET A 89 -9.47 0.01 -4.15
CA MET A 89 -8.88 -1.26 -3.74
C MET A 89 -9.19 -2.38 -4.73
N PHE A 90 -8.15 -2.98 -5.31
CA PHE A 90 -8.23 -4.20 -6.13
C PHE A 90 -8.25 -5.47 -5.28
N LYS A 91 -7.45 -5.48 -4.19
CA LYS A 91 -7.22 -6.69 -3.41
C LYS A 91 -6.96 -6.36 -1.95
N SER A 92 -7.60 -7.11 -1.06
CA SER A 92 -7.32 -7.20 0.37
C SER A 92 -7.44 -8.67 0.79
N GLY A 93 -6.31 -9.40 0.65
CA GLY A 93 -6.25 -10.85 0.72
C GLY A 93 -6.91 -11.55 -0.48
N LYS A 94 -8.16 -11.21 -0.84
CA LYS A 94 -8.86 -11.62 -2.08
C LYS A 94 -9.08 -10.42 -2.98
N PHE A 95 -9.21 -10.66 -4.27
CA PHE A 95 -9.62 -9.62 -5.22
C PHE A 95 -11.06 -9.18 -4.92
N ILE A 96 -11.35 -7.91 -5.22
CA ILE A 96 -12.68 -7.31 -5.19
C ILE A 96 -13.11 -7.23 -6.67
N ASP A 97 -13.86 -8.22 -7.11
CA ASP A 97 -14.13 -8.41 -8.53
C ASP A 97 -14.92 -7.23 -9.13
N GLU A 98 -15.80 -6.59 -8.36
CA GLU A 98 -16.52 -5.39 -8.77
C GLU A 98 -15.56 -4.24 -9.09
N ASN A 99 -14.58 -3.98 -8.23
CA ASN A 99 -13.57 -2.94 -8.48
C ASN A 99 -12.62 -3.35 -9.62
N CYS A 100 -12.28 -4.65 -9.71
CA CYS A 100 -11.45 -5.15 -10.79
C CYS A 100 -12.10 -4.99 -12.17
N ALA A 101 -13.43 -5.03 -12.25
CA ALA A 101 -14.17 -4.78 -13.50
C ALA A 101 -14.06 -3.32 -13.96
N LEU A 102 -13.85 -2.36 -13.05
CA LEU A 102 -13.66 -0.93 -13.36
C LEU A 102 -12.25 -0.58 -13.85
N ALA A 103 -11.26 -1.48 -13.62
CA ALA A 103 -9.89 -1.33 -14.09
C ALA A 103 -9.32 -2.72 -14.45
N PRO A 104 -9.85 -3.35 -15.51
CA PRO A 104 -9.60 -4.77 -15.82
C PRO A 104 -8.18 -5.05 -16.24
N ARG A 105 -7.50 -4.14 -16.95
CA ARG A 105 -6.10 -4.32 -17.38
C ARG A 105 -5.15 -4.32 -16.19
N THR A 106 -5.30 -3.36 -15.28
CA THR A 106 -4.53 -3.31 -14.03
C THR A 106 -4.80 -4.56 -13.18
N ALA A 107 -6.06 -4.97 -13.04
CA ALA A 107 -6.43 -6.16 -12.29
C ALA A 107 -5.81 -7.44 -12.90
N GLU A 108 -5.77 -7.58 -14.22
CA GLU A 108 -5.12 -8.70 -14.91
C GLU A 108 -3.62 -8.74 -14.62
N LEU A 109 -2.93 -7.60 -14.70
CA LEU A 109 -1.50 -7.49 -14.36
C LEU A 109 -1.24 -7.91 -12.92
N LEU A 110 -2.05 -7.42 -11.98
CA LEU A 110 -1.94 -7.75 -10.55
C LEU A 110 -2.14 -9.26 -10.28
N ARG A 111 -3.00 -9.94 -11.05
CA ARG A 111 -3.21 -11.39 -10.93
C ARG A 111 -1.99 -12.21 -11.35
N LYS A 112 -1.12 -11.67 -12.21
CA LYS A 112 0.12 -12.32 -12.68
C LYS A 112 1.28 -12.19 -11.67
N ILE A 113 1.16 -11.33 -10.65
CA ILE A 113 2.22 -11.12 -9.66
C ILE A 113 1.99 -12.03 -8.45
N PRO A 114 2.90 -12.99 -8.18
CA PRO A 114 2.77 -13.87 -7.03
C PRO A 114 2.98 -13.12 -5.71
N GLY A 115 2.28 -13.55 -4.67
CA GLY A 115 2.50 -13.05 -3.32
C GLY A 115 1.94 -11.65 -3.02
N VAL A 116 1.19 -11.02 -3.93
CA VAL A 116 0.45 -9.79 -3.64
C VAL A 116 -0.65 -10.09 -2.63
N TYR A 117 -0.67 -9.39 -1.53
CA TYR A 117 -1.70 -9.49 -0.49
C TYR A 117 -2.68 -8.33 -0.54
N THR A 118 -2.16 -7.10 -0.63
CA THR A 118 -2.94 -5.87 -0.79
C THR A 118 -2.55 -5.19 -2.10
N ALA A 119 -3.51 -4.64 -2.83
CA ALA A 119 -3.27 -3.81 -3.99
C ALA A 119 -4.36 -2.74 -4.13
N PHE A 120 -3.97 -1.48 -4.32
CA PHE A 120 -4.90 -0.37 -4.53
C PHE A 120 -4.24 0.84 -5.17
N PHE A 121 -5.02 1.69 -5.83
CA PHE A 121 -4.59 3.05 -6.11
C PHE A 121 -4.71 3.88 -4.83
N SER A 122 -3.58 4.37 -4.36
CA SER A 122 -3.47 5.29 -3.23
C SER A 122 -3.53 6.71 -3.75
N ILE A 123 -4.67 7.35 -3.57
CA ILE A 123 -5.00 8.66 -4.11
C ILE A 123 -4.98 9.67 -2.97
N LEU A 124 -4.03 10.59 -3.00
CA LEU A 124 -3.88 11.64 -2.01
C LEU A 124 -4.28 12.97 -2.64
N GLU A 125 -5.34 13.58 -2.09
CA GLU A 125 -5.84 14.87 -2.55
C GLU A 125 -4.79 15.98 -2.38
N PRO A 126 -4.97 17.16 -3.00
CA PRO A 126 -4.06 18.30 -2.86
C PRO A 126 -3.79 18.68 -1.41
N ARG A 127 -2.55 19.09 -1.13
CA ARG A 127 -2.14 19.64 0.19
C ARG A 127 -2.38 18.69 1.36
N GLN A 128 -2.31 17.37 1.13
CA GLN A 128 -2.48 16.37 2.17
C GLN A 128 -1.14 15.77 2.63
N HIS A 129 -1.08 15.48 3.93
CA HIS A 129 0.09 14.87 4.57
C HIS A 129 -0.33 13.67 5.43
N ILE A 130 0.19 12.50 5.11
CA ILE A 130 0.08 11.28 5.92
C ILE A 130 1.17 11.35 6.98
N THR A 131 0.79 11.60 8.22
CA THR A 131 1.70 11.84 9.33
C THR A 131 2.61 10.65 9.66
N PRO A 132 3.76 10.85 10.33
CA PRO A 132 4.70 9.79 10.67
C PRO A 132 4.05 8.63 11.41
N HIS A 133 4.27 7.40 10.90
CA HIS A 133 3.74 6.17 11.47
C HIS A 133 4.62 4.97 11.12
N TRP A 134 4.38 3.84 11.79
CA TRP A 134 5.01 2.55 11.50
C TRP A 134 3.98 1.54 11.03
N GLY A 135 4.33 0.76 10.02
CA GLY A 135 3.68 -0.51 9.77
C GLY A 135 4.02 -1.53 10.88
N TYR A 136 3.28 -2.62 10.90
CA TYR A 136 3.45 -3.63 11.96
C TYR A 136 3.84 -5.01 11.44
N TRP A 137 3.77 -5.26 10.13
CA TRP A 137 3.94 -6.59 9.57
C TRP A 137 5.18 -6.71 8.69
N LYS A 138 6.25 -7.25 9.24
CA LYS A 138 7.55 -7.45 8.57
C LYS A 138 7.53 -8.50 7.45
N GLY A 139 6.49 -9.30 7.36
CA GLY A 139 6.31 -10.32 6.33
C GLY A 139 5.96 -9.79 4.94
N PHE A 140 5.80 -8.46 4.78
CA PHE A 140 5.62 -7.78 3.50
C PHE A 140 6.81 -6.90 3.16
N VAL A 141 6.90 -6.59 1.88
CA VAL A 141 7.59 -5.42 1.34
C VAL A 141 6.56 -4.60 0.59
N ARG A 142 6.70 -3.30 0.61
CA ARG A 142 5.78 -2.37 -0.03
C ARG A 142 6.35 -1.85 -1.33
N TYR A 143 5.58 -2.01 -2.40
CA TYR A 143 5.89 -1.51 -3.72
C TYR A 143 4.98 -0.33 -4.04
N HIS A 144 5.56 0.78 -4.48
CA HIS A 144 4.83 1.91 -5.03
C HIS A 144 5.30 2.18 -6.46
N LEU A 145 4.35 2.25 -7.40
CA LEU A 145 4.55 2.79 -8.74
C LEU A 145 3.90 4.17 -8.80
N GLY A 146 4.62 5.21 -9.17
CA GLY A 146 4.04 6.51 -9.48
C GLY A 146 3.12 6.37 -10.70
N VAL A 147 1.84 6.74 -10.59
CA VAL A 147 0.87 6.56 -11.66
C VAL A 147 0.38 7.90 -12.20
N VAL A 148 -0.04 8.82 -11.31
CA VAL A 148 -0.41 10.20 -11.65
C VAL A 148 0.30 11.10 -10.66
N ILE A 149 1.41 11.66 -11.08
CA ILE A 149 2.25 12.52 -10.27
C ILE A 149 2.24 13.93 -10.87
N PRO A 150 1.70 14.94 -10.16
CA PRO A 150 1.60 16.31 -10.64
C PRO A 150 2.92 16.84 -11.21
N GLY A 151 2.87 17.34 -12.46
CA GLY A 151 4.05 17.86 -13.15
C GLY A 151 5.23 16.88 -13.24
N ASN A 152 4.96 15.56 -13.17
CA ASN A 152 5.99 14.52 -13.03
C ASN A 152 6.99 14.85 -11.90
N ASN A 153 6.49 15.56 -10.88
CA ASN A 153 7.22 15.96 -9.67
C ASN A 153 8.46 16.85 -9.91
N ALA A 154 8.41 17.72 -10.92
CA ALA A 154 9.50 18.65 -11.17
C ALA A 154 9.82 19.52 -9.92
N ASP A 155 8.79 19.94 -9.19
CA ASP A 155 8.89 20.78 -8.00
C ASP A 155 9.10 19.98 -6.69
N LYS A 156 9.25 18.65 -6.77
CA LYS A 156 9.47 17.76 -5.61
C LYS A 156 8.40 17.86 -4.52
N GLN A 157 7.14 18.08 -4.90
CA GLN A 157 6.01 18.27 -3.99
C GLN A 157 5.35 16.95 -3.56
N CYS A 158 5.60 15.84 -4.29
CA CYS A 158 5.04 14.53 -3.97
C CYS A 158 6.15 13.59 -3.48
N TRP A 159 6.16 13.30 -2.19
CA TRP A 159 7.26 12.56 -1.58
C TRP A 159 6.82 11.59 -0.50
N ILE A 160 7.65 10.59 -0.23
CA ILE A 160 7.63 9.74 0.95
C ILE A 160 8.98 9.88 1.67
N ARG A 161 8.97 9.90 3.01
CA ARG A 161 10.15 9.93 3.84
C ARG A 161 10.18 8.71 4.76
N ILE A 162 11.34 8.08 4.88
CA ILE A 162 11.53 6.87 5.69
C ILE A 162 12.78 7.02 6.54
N ASN A 163 12.66 6.73 7.84
CA ASN A 163 13.78 6.60 8.75
C ASN A 163 13.93 5.13 9.21
N THR A 164 15.00 4.46 8.75
CA THR A 164 15.31 3.06 9.08
C THR A 164 15.96 2.89 10.45
N GLU A 165 16.40 3.97 11.07
CA GLU A 165 17.11 3.97 12.35
C GLU A 165 16.23 4.42 13.53
N ALA A 166 15.00 4.87 13.25
CA ALA A 166 14.04 5.22 14.29
C ALA A 166 13.62 3.96 15.08
N GLN A 167 13.85 3.97 16.38
CA GLN A 167 13.53 2.83 17.26
C GLN A 167 12.47 3.17 18.31
N ASP A 168 12.45 4.41 18.79
CA ASP A 168 11.50 4.85 19.80
C ASP A 168 10.15 5.19 19.17
N ARG A 169 9.17 4.30 19.36
CA ARG A 169 7.82 4.47 18.81
C ARG A 169 7.04 5.63 19.42
N ALA A 170 7.48 6.18 20.56
CA ALA A 170 6.89 7.37 21.15
C ALA A 170 7.37 8.66 20.46
N ARG A 171 8.52 8.63 19.79
CA ARG A 171 9.18 9.79 19.18
C ARG A 171 9.03 9.79 17.66
N ARG A 172 7.93 10.34 17.18
CA ARG A 172 7.65 10.47 15.73
C ARG A 172 8.51 11.56 15.05
N ASP A 173 9.08 12.49 15.81
CA ASP A 173 10.00 13.51 15.34
C ASP A 173 11.30 12.95 14.75
N GLN A 174 11.68 11.70 15.08
CA GLN A 174 12.80 10.98 14.46
C GLN A 174 12.66 10.88 12.93
N ILE A 175 11.46 11.06 12.36
CA ILE A 175 11.23 11.05 10.92
C ILE A 175 12.06 12.11 10.19
N GLU A 176 12.39 13.21 10.83
CA GLU A 176 13.15 14.31 10.22
C GLU A 176 14.54 13.88 9.75
N GLN A 177 15.12 12.84 10.35
CA GLN A 177 16.40 12.24 9.97
C GLN A 177 16.27 11.24 8.82
N GLY A 178 15.03 10.98 8.36
CA GLY A 178 14.73 10.04 7.30
C GLY A 178 15.14 10.54 5.91
N LYS A 179 15.29 9.59 4.99
CA LYS A 179 15.54 9.87 3.58
C LYS A 179 14.22 10.12 2.86
N LYS A 180 14.19 11.11 1.94
CA LYS A 180 13.04 11.37 1.05
C LYS A 180 13.23 10.67 -0.30
N TYR A 181 12.15 10.13 -0.81
CA TYR A 181 12.01 9.68 -2.19
C TYR A 181 10.88 10.49 -2.86
N TYR A 182 11.12 10.92 -4.07
CA TYR A 182 10.20 11.72 -4.87
C TYR A 182 9.66 10.87 -6.01
N TRP A 183 8.35 10.58 -5.97
CA TRP A 183 7.74 9.76 -7.02
C TRP A 183 7.82 10.44 -8.38
N LYS A 184 7.86 9.61 -9.42
CA LYS A 184 7.72 10.00 -10.82
C LYS A 184 6.79 9.03 -11.52
N ASP A 185 6.13 9.49 -12.57
CA ASP A 185 5.29 8.65 -13.40
C ASP A 185 6.08 7.50 -14.01
N GLY A 186 5.52 6.28 -13.93
CA GLY A 186 6.14 5.06 -14.45
C GLY A 186 7.34 4.54 -13.65
N VAL A 187 7.78 5.24 -12.60
CA VAL A 187 8.92 4.82 -11.78
C VAL A 187 8.43 4.18 -10.49
N ALA A 188 8.98 3.01 -10.18
CA ALA A 188 8.64 2.25 -8.99
C ALA A 188 9.76 2.27 -7.96
N VAL A 189 9.36 2.01 -6.71
CA VAL A 189 10.25 1.85 -5.56
C VAL A 189 9.70 0.79 -4.63
N LEU A 190 10.59 0.02 -4.01
CA LEU A 190 10.28 -0.95 -2.97
C LEU A 190 10.85 -0.48 -1.63
N PHE A 191 10.12 -0.69 -0.55
CA PHE A 191 10.55 -0.35 0.80
C PHE A 191 9.87 -1.22 1.86
N ASP A 192 10.34 -1.11 3.10
CA ASP A 192 9.77 -1.77 4.26
C ASP A 192 8.96 -0.75 5.07
N ASP A 193 7.65 -0.91 5.10
CA ASP A 193 6.75 0.01 5.82
C ASP A 193 6.83 -0.11 7.34
N THR A 194 7.50 -1.14 7.86
CA THR A 194 7.70 -1.27 9.30
C THR A 194 8.68 -0.26 9.87
N PHE A 195 9.44 0.44 9.03
CA PHE A 195 10.19 1.63 9.42
C PHE A 195 9.27 2.83 9.63
N LEU A 196 9.73 3.80 10.41
CA LEU A 196 9.02 5.08 10.57
C LEU A 196 8.94 5.77 9.21
N HIS A 197 7.72 6.06 8.75
CA HIS A 197 7.53 6.69 7.46
C HIS A 197 6.34 7.66 7.45
N GLU A 198 6.39 8.60 6.53
CA GLU A 198 5.35 9.58 6.24
C GLU A 198 5.32 9.88 4.75
N ALA A 199 4.22 10.45 4.25
CA ALA A 199 4.10 10.80 2.84
C ALA A 199 3.28 12.08 2.66
N ALA A 200 3.62 12.88 1.65
CA ALA A 200 2.89 14.11 1.36
C ALA A 200 2.62 14.30 -0.13
N ASN A 201 1.55 15.01 -0.39
CA ASN A 201 1.24 15.69 -1.63
C ASN A 201 1.11 17.18 -1.31
N GLU A 202 2.17 17.94 -1.56
CA GLU A 202 2.23 19.39 -1.31
C GLU A 202 1.82 20.20 -2.55
N SER A 203 1.40 19.52 -3.63
CA SER A 203 0.92 20.16 -4.86
C SER A 203 -0.55 20.55 -4.80
N ASP A 204 -1.01 21.31 -5.80
CA ASP A 204 -2.41 21.71 -5.95
C ASP A 204 -3.25 20.70 -6.72
N ASP A 205 -2.65 19.58 -7.17
CA ASP A 205 -3.30 18.52 -7.92
C ASP A 205 -3.30 17.19 -7.17
N VAL A 206 -4.13 16.26 -7.60
CA VAL A 206 -4.23 14.91 -7.02
C VAL A 206 -3.01 14.09 -7.36
N ARG A 207 -2.45 13.36 -6.37
CA ARG A 207 -1.38 12.38 -6.57
C ARG A 207 -1.92 10.96 -6.44
N ALA A 208 -1.64 10.09 -7.40
CA ALA A 208 -1.97 8.67 -7.32
C ALA A 208 -0.72 7.80 -7.51
N VAL A 209 -0.57 6.81 -6.64
CA VAL A 209 0.41 5.72 -6.78
C VAL A 209 -0.31 4.37 -6.74
N LEU A 210 0.15 3.40 -7.50
CA LEU A 210 -0.25 2.01 -7.33
C LEU A 210 0.57 1.41 -6.18
N PHE A 211 -0.15 1.03 -5.14
CA PHE A 211 0.37 0.50 -3.89
C PHE A 211 0.16 -1.02 -3.82
N LEU A 212 1.22 -1.78 -3.54
CA LEU A 212 1.13 -3.21 -3.28
C LEU A 212 1.86 -3.58 -2.00
N ASP A 213 1.25 -4.47 -1.19
CA ASP A 213 1.98 -5.27 -0.21
C ASP A 213 2.27 -6.64 -0.84
N VAL A 214 3.54 -6.97 -0.98
CA VAL A 214 4.03 -8.20 -1.59
C VAL A 214 4.73 -9.04 -0.53
N ALA A 215 4.54 -10.35 -0.54
CA ALA A 215 5.18 -11.26 0.39
C ALA A 215 6.71 -11.11 0.32
N ARG A 216 7.33 -10.85 1.48
CA ARG A 216 8.79 -10.69 1.61
C ARG A 216 9.50 -12.01 1.27
N LYS A 217 10.60 -11.90 0.53
CA LYS A 217 11.52 -13.03 0.30
C LYS A 217 12.25 -13.38 1.60
N MET A 218 12.06 -14.61 2.04
CA MET A 218 12.61 -15.14 3.30
C MET A 218 12.93 -16.64 3.13
N PRO A 219 13.74 -17.25 4.02
CA PRO A 219 13.90 -18.70 4.07
C PRO A 219 12.54 -19.42 4.09
N TRP A 220 12.49 -20.61 3.51
CA TRP A 220 11.24 -21.33 3.25
C TRP A 220 10.35 -21.50 4.49
N HIS A 221 10.93 -21.80 5.66
CA HIS A 221 10.19 -21.98 6.91
C HIS A 221 9.53 -20.68 7.39
N LEU A 222 10.21 -19.52 7.27
CA LEU A 222 9.64 -18.21 7.59
C LEU A 222 8.58 -17.82 6.56
N SER A 223 8.79 -18.13 5.28
CA SER A 223 7.81 -17.90 4.22
C SER A 223 6.54 -18.71 4.44
N LEU A 224 6.66 -19.98 4.85
CA LEU A 224 5.51 -20.83 5.18
C LEU A 224 4.74 -20.28 6.38
N MET A 225 5.45 -19.87 7.43
CA MET A 225 4.87 -19.27 8.62
C MET A 225 4.16 -17.94 8.28
N ASN A 226 4.77 -17.09 7.44
CA ASN A 226 4.14 -15.85 6.96
C ASN A 226 2.84 -16.14 6.21
N ARG A 227 2.84 -17.10 5.30
CA ARG A 227 1.63 -17.53 4.58
C ARG A 227 0.53 -18.01 5.52
N PHE A 228 0.89 -18.75 6.56
CA PHE A 228 -0.07 -19.22 7.58
C PHE A 228 -0.69 -18.06 8.34
N PHE A 229 0.10 -17.10 8.82
CA PHE A 229 -0.44 -15.92 9.52
C PHE A 229 -1.29 -15.04 8.61
N LEU A 230 -0.90 -14.88 7.35
CA LEU A 230 -1.70 -14.13 6.37
C LEU A 230 -3.02 -14.84 6.05
N TRP A 231 -3.01 -16.17 5.99
CA TRP A 231 -4.23 -16.95 5.85
C TRP A 231 -5.17 -16.76 7.05
N LEU A 232 -4.64 -16.81 8.29
CA LEU A 232 -5.42 -16.51 9.51
C LEU A 232 -5.97 -15.08 9.49
N ALA A 233 -5.13 -14.09 9.14
CA ALA A 233 -5.56 -12.69 9.03
C ALA A 233 -6.70 -12.52 8.00
N HIS A 234 -6.66 -13.31 6.93
CA HIS A 234 -7.68 -13.29 5.89
C HIS A 234 -9.07 -13.75 6.37
N MET A 235 -9.12 -14.60 7.38
CA MET A 235 -10.35 -15.06 8.00
C MET A 235 -10.94 -14.04 9.01
N ASP A 236 -10.17 -13.01 9.37
CA ASP A 236 -10.60 -11.98 10.32
C ASP A 236 -11.74 -11.12 9.72
N GLU A 237 -12.79 -10.89 10.49
CA GLU A 237 -13.94 -10.10 10.08
C GLU A 237 -13.57 -8.65 9.70
N SER A 238 -12.50 -8.10 10.30
CA SER A 238 -12.02 -6.75 9.94
C SER A 238 -11.54 -6.69 8.47
N VAL A 239 -10.84 -7.72 7.99
CA VAL A 239 -10.39 -7.82 6.60
C VAL A 239 -11.57 -8.03 5.64
N LYS A 240 -12.58 -8.79 6.05
CA LYS A 240 -13.81 -8.95 5.28
C LYS A 240 -14.56 -7.62 5.15
N ARG A 241 -14.67 -6.85 6.24
CA ARG A 241 -15.31 -5.51 6.24
C ARG A 241 -14.57 -4.53 5.33
N ILE A 242 -13.23 -4.56 5.33
CA ILE A 242 -12.44 -3.73 4.40
C ILE A 242 -12.88 -3.98 2.95
N ARG A 243 -13.02 -5.24 2.53
CA ARG A 243 -13.46 -5.56 1.16
C ARG A 243 -14.87 -5.08 0.85
N ILE A 244 -15.79 -5.17 1.82
CA ILE A 244 -17.17 -4.71 1.64
C ILE A 244 -17.20 -3.19 1.51
N ASN A 245 -16.51 -2.48 2.40
CA ASN A 245 -16.47 -1.02 2.43
C ASN A 245 -15.67 -0.40 1.28
N ALA A 246 -14.79 -1.19 0.65
CA ALA A 246 -13.96 -0.74 -0.46
C ALA A 246 -14.64 -0.86 -1.84
N LYS A 247 -15.83 -1.46 -1.93
CA LYS A 247 -16.56 -1.56 -3.20
C LYS A 247 -16.98 -0.18 -3.67
N VAL A 248 -16.64 0.11 -4.92
CA VAL A 248 -17.10 1.32 -5.62
C VAL A 248 -18.34 0.93 -6.41
N ALA A 249 -19.43 1.70 -6.24
CA ALA A 249 -20.68 1.43 -6.97
C ALA A 249 -20.47 1.68 -8.47
N ASP A 250 -21.01 0.79 -9.30
CA ASP A 250 -21.08 1.01 -10.74
C ASP A 250 -22.29 1.92 -11.05
N THR A 251 -22.02 3.17 -11.40
CA THR A 251 -23.08 4.15 -11.67
C THR A 251 -23.73 3.99 -13.06
N GLU A 252 -23.21 3.10 -13.91
CA GLU A 252 -23.82 2.88 -15.23
C GLU A 252 -25.13 2.08 -15.17
N VAL A 253 -25.44 1.40 -14.06
CA VAL A 253 -26.66 0.58 -13.94
C VAL A 253 -27.91 1.40 -13.58
N VAL A 254 -27.78 2.67 -13.22
CA VAL A 254 -28.93 3.52 -12.78
C VAL A 254 -29.58 4.29 -13.95
N GLY A 255 -28.99 4.27 -15.13
CA GLY A 255 -29.46 5.05 -16.30
C GLY A 255 -30.49 4.37 -17.23
N GLU A 256 -30.86 3.09 -16.99
CA GLU A 256 -31.79 2.37 -17.87
C GLU A 256 -33.16 2.03 -17.25
N LEU A 257 -33.57 2.69 -16.18
CA LEU A 257 -34.89 2.49 -15.56
C LEU A 257 -35.65 3.82 -15.36
N GLU A 258 -35.65 4.70 -16.37
CA GLU A 258 -36.67 5.77 -16.49
C GLU A 258 -37.33 5.73 -17.88
#